data_18bb6ef1851b536d8721429713e24a87
#
_entry.id   18bb6ef1851b536d8721429713e24a87
#
_cell.length_a   1.000
_cell.length_b   1.000
_cell.length_c   1.000
_cell.angle_alpha   90.00
_cell.angle_beta   90.00
_cell.angle_gamma   90.00
#
_symmetry.space_group_name_H-M   'P 1'
#
loop_
_entity.id
_entity.type
_entity.pdbx_description
1 polymer ?
#
loop_
_entity_poly.entity_id
_entity_poly.type
_entity_poly.pdbx_seq_one_letter_code
_entity_poly.pdbx_strand_id
1 'polypeptide(L)'
;EKDSDTLFPLQAALGYTIAQNLYVSPQNLLVEGISDLVYLNHFSTILKDMGKEGLSDDVTIVPVGGADKIATFISLMRGNELSTVCLLDTFTDQGAEVRLKRMVEQKIIADKKILYYHSIIEQTFADIEDLFSKEEYLTLYNGAFGASVQISDLDMDRPIMSQLKRLNGNKSFNHY
;
A
#
# COMPACT_ATOMS: atom_id res chain seq x y z
N GLU A 1 -40.16 -5.48 5.61
CA GLU A 1 -39.25 -6.58 6.00
C GLU A 1 -38.38 -6.87 4.79
N LYS A 2 -37.10 -6.47 4.88
CA LYS A 2 -36.12 -6.88 3.87
C LYS A 2 -35.63 -8.26 4.29
N ASP A 3 -35.94 -9.22 3.46
CA ASP A 3 -35.57 -10.63 3.61
C ASP A 3 -34.04 -10.74 3.68
N SER A 4 -33.51 -11.23 4.81
CA SER A 4 -32.08 -11.46 5.03
C SER A 4 -31.51 -12.45 4.00
N ASP A 5 -32.36 -13.26 3.40
CA ASP A 5 -31.99 -14.26 2.40
C ASP A 5 -31.64 -13.68 1.01
N THR A 6 -32.04 -12.42 0.75
CA THR A 6 -31.69 -11.76 -0.53
C THR A 6 -30.32 -11.06 -0.50
N LEU A 7 -29.79 -10.76 0.68
CA LEU A 7 -28.47 -10.12 0.82
C LEU A 7 -27.31 -11.13 0.62
N PHE A 8 -27.51 -12.38 1.03
CA PHE A 8 -26.48 -13.40 0.99
C PHE A 8 -26.04 -13.77 -0.45
N PRO A 9 -26.95 -13.98 -1.43
CA PRO A 9 -26.56 -14.19 -2.82
C PRO A 9 -25.86 -12.99 -3.45
N LEU A 10 -26.25 -11.77 -3.10
CA LEU A 10 -25.62 -10.55 -3.62
C LEU A 10 -24.22 -10.35 -3.02
N GLN A 11 -24.07 -10.61 -1.72
CA GLN A 11 -22.75 -10.57 -1.06
C GLN A 11 -21.83 -11.68 -1.59
N ALA A 12 -22.37 -12.87 -1.84
CA ALA A 12 -21.63 -13.97 -2.46
C ALA A 12 -21.25 -13.65 -3.91
N ALA A 13 -22.12 -13.04 -4.69
CA ALA A 13 -21.85 -12.62 -6.06
C ALA A 13 -20.83 -11.47 -6.12
N LEU A 14 -20.93 -10.49 -5.24
CA LEU A 14 -19.95 -9.39 -5.10
C LEU A 14 -18.61 -9.93 -4.62
N GLY A 15 -18.61 -10.83 -3.64
CA GLY A 15 -17.40 -11.50 -3.17
C GLY A 15 -16.76 -12.35 -4.27
N TYR A 16 -17.55 -13.07 -5.05
CA TYR A 16 -17.08 -13.85 -6.20
C TYR A 16 -16.51 -12.95 -7.31
N THR A 17 -17.16 -11.81 -7.62
CA THR A 17 -16.66 -10.86 -8.62
C THR A 17 -15.37 -10.18 -8.16
N ILE A 18 -15.29 -9.79 -6.91
CA ILE A 18 -14.05 -9.24 -6.32
C ILE A 18 -12.96 -10.32 -6.33
N ALA A 19 -13.29 -11.54 -5.96
CA ALA A 19 -12.40 -12.67 -6.02
C ALA A 19 -11.91 -12.91 -7.46
N GLN A 20 -12.79 -12.97 -8.46
CA GLN A 20 -12.37 -13.15 -9.85
C GLN A 20 -11.40 -12.08 -10.36
N ASN A 21 -11.56 -10.82 -9.93
CA ASN A 21 -10.65 -9.73 -10.29
C ASN A 21 -9.32 -9.77 -9.51
N LEU A 22 -9.29 -10.43 -8.35
CA LEU A 22 -8.10 -10.62 -7.53
C LEU A 22 -7.34 -11.94 -7.83
N TYR A 23 -8.01 -12.90 -8.47
CA TYR A 23 -7.49 -14.26 -8.72
C TYR A 23 -6.60 -14.39 -9.95
N VAL A 24 -5.91 -13.34 -10.34
CA VAL A 24 -5.04 -13.41 -11.52
C VAL A 24 -3.72 -14.12 -11.21
N SER A 25 -3.34 -14.25 -9.92
CA SER A 25 -2.06 -14.81 -9.53
C SER A 25 -2.11 -15.61 -8.20
N PRO A 26 -1.30 -16.68 -8.07
CA PRO A 26 -1.15 -17.40 -6.81
C PRO A 26 -0.47 -16.58 -5.69
N GLN A 27 0.24 -15.51 -6.04
CA GLN A 27 0.99 -14.66 -5.13
C GLN A 27 0.46 -13.23 -5.16
N ASN A 28 0.11 -12.70 -3.99
CA ASN A 28 -0.49 -11.38 -3.88
C ASN A 28 0.30 -10.50 -2.93
N LEU A 29 0.60 -9.28 -3.38
CA LEU A 29 1.17 -8.22 -2.59
C LEU A 29 0.07 -7.22 -2.26
N LEU A 30 -0.40 -7.21 -1.00
CA LEU A 30 -1.36 -6.22 -0.53
C LEU A 30 -0.63 -4.93 -0.19
N VAL A 31 -1.13 -3.83 -0.72
CA VAL A 31 -0.62 -2.47 -0.47
C VAL A 31 -1.76 -1.55 -0.08
N GLU A 32 -1.45 -0.41 0.55
CA GLU A 32 -2.50 0.45 1.08
C GLU A 32 -3.25 1.22 -0.01
N GLY A 33 -2.54 1.74 -1.00
CA GLY A 33 -3.11 2.66 -1.98
C GLY A 33 -2.74 2.39 -3.44
N ILE A 34 -3.32 3.22 -4.29
CA ILE A 34 -3.04 3.21 -5.73
C ILE A 34 -1.63 3.72 -6.02
N SER A 35 -1.10 4.64 -5.21
CA SER A 35 0.28 5.11 -5.33
C SER A 35 1.27 3.97 -5.26
N ASP A 36 1.11 3.06 -4.27
CA ASP A 36 1.96 1.87 -4.15
C ASP A 36 1.93 1.02 -5.42
N LEU A 37 0.72 0.75 -5.95
CA LEU A 37 0.57 -0.03 -7.18
C LEU A 37 1.32 0.62 -8.35
N VAL A 38 1.16 1.93 -8.52
CA VAL A 38 1.78 2.67 -9.64
C VAL A 38 3.30 2.69 -9.50
N TYR A 39 3.81 3.08 -8.33
CA TYR A 39 5.26 3.15 -8.09
C TYR A 39 5.94 1.79 -8.17
N LEU A 40 5.39 0.75 -7.53
CA LEU A 40 6.00 -0.58 -7.54
C LEU A 40 6.04 -1.19 -8.93
N ASN A 41 4.98 -1.04 -9.73
CA ASN A 41 4.98 -1.48 -11.12
C ASN A 41 6.02 -0.70 -11.95
N HIS A 42 6.11 0.60 -11.75
CA HIS A 42 7.05 1.44 -12.48
C HIS A 42 8.49 1.12 -12.12
N PHE A 43 8.81 1.01 -10.83
CA PHE A 43 10.13 0.59 -10.36
C PHE A 43 10.50 -0.80 -10.88
N SER A 44 9.55 -1.75 -10.84
CA SER A 44 9.77 -3.10 -11.37
C SER A 44 10.13 -3.08 -12.86
N THR A 45 9.42 -2.25 -13.64
CA THR A 45 9.71 -2.09 -15.08
C THR A 45 11.09 -1.50 -15.30
N ILE A 46 11.42 -0.40 -14.63
CA ILE A 46 12.74 0.24 -14.74
C ILE A 46 13.87 -0.74 -14.37
N LEU A 47 13.71 -1.50 -13.29
CA LEU A 47 14.71 -2.49 -12.88
C LEU A 47 14.92 -3.58 -13.95
N LYS A 48 13.82 -4.10 -14.52
CA LYS A 48 13.88 -5.09 -15.61
C LYS A 48 14.56 -4.52 -16.85
N ASP A 49 14.25 -3.29 -17.22
CA ASP A 49 14.87 -2.59 -18.36
C ASP A 49 16.39 -2.38 -18.15
N MET A 50 16.81 -2.21 -16.88
CA MET A 50 18.21 -2.12 -16.49
C MET A 50 18.90 -3.50 -16.36
N GLY A 51 18.21 -4.61 -16.68
CA GLY A 51 18.71 -5.97 -16.51
C GLY A 51 18.83 -6.42 -15.06
N LYS A 52 18.11 -5.79 -14.15
CA LYS A 52 18.01 -6.14 -12.73
C LYS A 52 16.73 -6.93 -12.44
N GLU A 53 16.65 -7.52 -11.25
CA GLU A 53 15.43 -8.19 -10.80
C GLU A 53 14.36 -7.15 -10.47
N GLY A 54 13.19 -7.29 -11.10
CA GLY A 54 11.95 -6.62 -10.74
C GLY A 54 10.99 -7.60 -10.09
N LEU A 55 9.75 -7.18 -9.84
CA LEU A 55 8.69 -8.07 -9.37
C LEU A 55 8.47 -9.20 -10.40
N SER A 56 8.28 -10.42 -9.89
CA SER A 56 7.90 -11.56 -10.72
C SER A 56 6.54 -11.32 -11.38
N ASP A 57 6.38 -11.83 -12.60
CA ASP A 57 5.10 -11.75 -13.32
C ASP A 57 3.97 -12.56 -12.64
N ASP A 58 4.34 -13.46 -11.71
CA ASP A 58 3.40 -14.23 -10.88
C ASP A 58 2.86 -13.43 -9.68
N VAL A 59 3.34 -12.22 -9.45
CA VAL A 59 2.90 -11.37 -8.32
C VAL A 59 1.84 -10.39 -8.79
N THR A 60 0.68 -10.43 -8.16
CA THR A 60 -0.36 -9.41 -8.32
C THR A 60 -0.30 -8.39 -7.18
N ILE A 61 -0.13 -7.10 -7.50
CA ILE A 61 -0.22 -6.02 -6.51
C ILE A 61 -1.70 -5.65 -6.34
N VAL A 62 -2.17 -5.68 -5.10
CA VAL A 62 -3.58 -5.46 -4.75
C VAL A 62 -3.70 -4.24 -3.82
N PRO A 63 -4.07 -3.07 -4.35
CA PRO A 63 -4.34 -1.89 -3.52
C PRO A 63 -5.68 -2.06 -2.79
N VAL A 64 -5.66 -2.06 -1.46
CA VAL A 64 -6.86 -2.33 -0.65
C VAL A 64 -7.69 -1.08 -0.33
N GLY A 65 -7.13 0.11 -0.53
CA GLY A 65 -7.81 1.39 -0.32
C GLY A 65 -7.81 1.86 1.14
N GLY A 66 -6.74 1.60 1.86
CA GLY A 66 -6.42 2.09 3.20
C GLY A 66 -6.10 1.01 4.22
N ALA A 67 -5.32 1.38 5.23
CA ALA A 67 -4.82 0.50 6.29
C ALA A 67 -5.91 -0.28 7.03
N ASP A 68 -7.08 0.35 7.22
CA ASP A 68 -8.24 -0.24 7.91
C ASP A 68 -8.79 -1.49 7.20
N LYS A 69 -8.56 -1.64 5.90
CA LYS A 69 -9.08 -2.74 5.07
C LYS A 69 -8.10 -3.91 4.93
N ILE A 70 -6.82 -3.73 5.25
CA ILE A 70 -5.78 -4.78 5.13
C ILE A 70 -6.23 -6.08 5.80
N ALA A 71 -6.69 -6.01 7.06
CA ALA A 71 -7.11 -7.19 7.81
C ALA A 71 -8.25 -7.96 7.12
N THR A 72 -9.19 -7.25 6.50
CA THR A 72 -10.30 -7.87 5.75
C THR A 72 -9.78 -8.59 4.51
N PHE A 73 -8.87 -7.96 3.76
CA PHE A 73 -8.28 -8.59 2.58
C PHE A 73 -7.42 -9.80 2.93
N ILE A 74 -6.62 -9.75 4.00
CA ILE A 74 -5.87 -10.92 4.49
C ILE A 74 -6.82 -12.09 4.77
N SER A 75 -7.94 -11.84 5.44
CA SER A 75 -8.93 -12.88 5.75
C SER A 75 -9.57 -13.45 4.48
N LEU A 76 -9.88 -12.59 3.50
CA LEU A 76 -10.43 -12.99 2.21
C LEU A 76 -9.43 -13.88 1.44
N MET A 77 -8.17 -13.46 1.35
CA MET A 77 -7.12 -14.18 0.64
C MET A 77 -6.86 -15.54 1.28
N ARG A 78 -6.78 -15.59 2.63
CA ARG A 78 -6.60 -16.84 3.36
C ARG A 78 -7.75 -17.82 3.14
N GLY A 79 -8.99 -17.35 3.14
CA GLY A 79 -10.16 -18.18 2.87
C GLY A 79 -10.15 -18.85 1.50
N ASN A 80 -9.33 -18.35 0.59
CA ASN A 80 -9.14 -18.87 -0.76
C ASN A 80 -7.75 -19.49 -0.98
N GLU A 81 -7.00 -19.76 0.10
CA GLU A 81 -5.67 -20.38 0.06
C GLU A 81 -4.61 -19.63 -0.74
N LEU A 82 -4.80 -18.31 -0.97
CA LEU A 82 -3.88 -17.49 -1.75
C LEU A 82 -2.68 -17.06 -0.89
N SER A 83 -1.50 -17.14 -1.48
CA SER A 83 -0.30 -16.59 -0.85
C SER A 83 -0.36 -15.06 -0.79
N THR A 84 -0.13 -14.51 0.38
CA THR A 84 -0.26 -13.07 0.63
C THR A 84 0.94 -12.56 1.39
N VAL A 85 1.47 -11.42 0.92
CA VAL A 85 2.44 -10.58 1.62
C VAL A 85 1.85 -9.18 1.67
N CYS A 86 2.08 -8.45 2.74
CA CYS A 86 1.67 -7.05 2.87
C CYS A 86 2.91 -6.15 2.83
N LEU A 87 2.83 -5.03 2.13
CA LEU A 87 3.81 -3.95 2.17
C LEU A 87 3.07 -2.66 2.50
N LEU A 88 3.38 -2.07 3.64
CA LEU A 88 2.55 -1.08 4.31
C LEU A 88 3.34 0.16 4.68
N ASP A 89 2.65 1.29 4.71
CA ASP A 89 3.13 2.52 5.32
C ASP A 89 3.30 2.35 6.83
N THR A 90 3.98 3.28 7.47
CA THR A 90 3.99 3.32 8.93
C THR A 90 2.61 3.74 9.43
N PHE A 91 1.98 2.86 10.21
CA PHE A 91 0.63 3.14 10.71
C PHE A 91 0.57 4.42 11.54
N THR A 92 -0.33 5.31 11.14
CA THR A 92 -0.84 6.41 11.97
C THR A 92 -2.15 6.00 12.69
N ASP A 93 -2.86 4.99 12.19
CA ASP A 93 -4.07 4.42 12.81
C ASP A 93 -3.70 3.24 13.73
N GLN A 94 -3.72 3.47 15.04
CA GLN A 94 -3.51 2.44 16.04
C GLN A 94 -4.51 1.27 15.93
N GLY A 95 -5.73 1.53 15.45
CA GLY A 95 -6.75 0.50 15.29
C GLY A 95 -6.37 -0.53 14.21
N ALA A 96 -5.80 -0.09 13.10
CA ALA A 96 -5.31 -0.96 12.04
C ALA A 96 -4.14 -1.82 12.54
N GLU A 97 -3.17 -1.21 13.22
CA GLU A 97 -2.03 -1.90 13.79
C GLU A 97 -2.44 -3.00 14.79
N VAL A 98 -3.35 -2.69 15.71
CA VAL A 98 -3.87 -3.65 16.69
C VAL A 98 -4.57 -4.83 16.02
N ARG A 99 -5.37 -4.57 14.96
CA ARG A 99 -6.03 -5.64 14.21
C ARG A 99 -5.00 -6.57 13.55
N LEU A 100 -3.97 -6.00 12.93
CA LEU A 100 -2.92 -6.78 12.28
C LEU A 100 -2.12 -7.64 13.27
N LYS A 101 -1.73 -7.07 14.42
CA LYS A 101 -1.07 -7.81 15.50
C LYS A 101 -1.89 -9.00 15.97
N ARG A 102 -3.21 -8.83 16.16
CA ARG A 102 -4.12 -9.93 16.50
C ARG A 102 -4.13 -11.04 15.44
N MET A 103 -4.09 -10.67 14.15
CA MET A 103 -4.04 -11.68 13.09
C MET A 103 -2.75 -12.48 13.09
N VAL A 104 -1.63 -11.86 13.46
CA VAL A 104 -0.35 -12.57 13.66
C VAL A 104 -0.44 -13.51 14.87
N GLU A 105 -0.93 -13.03 16.00
CA GLU A 105 -1.14 -13.83 17.22
C GLU A 105 -2.05 -15.04 16.97
N GLN A 106 -3.10 -14.87 16.19
CA GLN A 106 -4.04 -15.90 15.79
C GLN A 106 -3.52 -16.80 14.64
N LYS A 107 -2.29 -16.61 14.20
CA LYS A 107 -1.67 -17.34 13.07
C LYS A 107 -2.49 -17.29 11.78
N ILE A 108 -3.19 -16.18 11.56
CA ILE A 108 -3.92 -15.90 10.32
C ILE A 108 -2.94 -15.50 9.21
N ILE A 109 -1.93 -14.71 9.55
CA ILE A 109 -0.79 -14.36 8.71
C ILE A 109 0.48 -14.51 9.53
N ALA A 110 1.59 -14.88 8.89
CA ALA A 110 2.89 -14.91 9.56
C ALA A 110 3.46 -13.49 9.64
N ASP A 111 4.07 -13.12 10.76
CA ASP A 111 4.68 -11.81 10.98
C ASP A 111 5.65 -11.41 9.86
N LYS A 112 6.52 -12.33 9.43
CA LYS A 112 7.46 -12.13 8.32
C LYS A 112 6.83 -11.83 6.95
N LYS A 113 5.51 -11.95 6.82
CA LYS A 113 4.74 -11.60 5.62
C LYS A 113 4.13 -10.20 5.70
N ILE A 114 4.41 -9.46 6.74
CA ILE A 114 4.02 -8.07 6.91
C ILE A 114 5.31 -7.24 6.89
N LEU A 115 5.48 -6.50 5.82
CA LEU A 115 6.63 -5.64 5.58
C LEU A 115 6.18 -4.18 5.70
N TYR A 116 7.07 -3.32 6.16
CA TYR A 116 6.84 -1.90 6.26
C TYR A 116 7.93 -1.13 5.53
N TYR A 117 7.59 -0.04 4.84
CA TYR A 117 8.56 0.80 4.16
C TYR A 117 9.64 1.33 5.12
N HIS A 118 9.26 1.76 6.33
CA HIS A 118 10.20 2.24 7.33
C HIS A 118 11.27 1.21 7.73
N SER A 119 10.94 -0.08 7.70
CA SER A 119 11.91 -1.14 7.99
C SER A 119 12.89 -1.38 6.83
N ILE A 120 12.50 -1.03 5.59
CA ILE A 120 13.33 -1.19 4.40
C ILE A 120 14.37 -0.09 4.30
N ILE A 121 13.98 1.15 4.64
CA ILE A 121 14.85 2.34 4.56
C ILE A 121 15.46 2.76 5.90
N GLU A 122 15.24 1.97 6.96
CA GLU A 122 15.78 2.20 8.32
C GLU A 122 15.39 3.57 8.90
N GLN A 123 14.14 3.99 8.69
CA GLN A 123 13.56 5.21 9.25
C GLN A 123 12.49 4.90 10.31
N THR A 124 12.09 5.90 11.09
CA THR A 124 11.01 5.74 12.08
C THR A 124 9.63 5.70 11.43
N PHE A 125 9.44 6.49 10.39
CA PHE A 125 8.20 6.60 9.62
C PHE A 125 8.55 6.65 8.13
N ALA A 126 7.79 5.95 7.31
CA ALA A 126 7.95 5.99 5.86
C ALA A 126 6.64 5.60 5.15
N ASP A 127 6.41 6.27 4.03
CA ASP A 127 5.46 5.94 2.99
C ASP A 127 6.25 5.52 1.75
N ILE A 128 5.59 5.08 0.67
CA ILE A 128 6.30 4.66 -0.56
C ILE A 128 7.13 5.78 -1.18
N GLU A 129 6.71 7.03 -1.03
CA GLU A 129 7.42 8.20 -1.55
C GLU A 129 8.76 8.43 -0.85
N ASP A 130 8.93 7.93 0.37
CA ASP A 130 10.20 8.03 1.10
C ASP A 130 11.26 7.03 0.62
N LEU A 131 10.94 6.15 -0.37
CA LEU A 131 11.94 5.38 -1.12
C LEU A 131 12.83 6.26 -2.02
N PHE A 132 12.36 7.45 -2.37
CA PHE A 132 13.20 8.49 -2.98
C PHE A 132 13.95 9.27 -1.90
N SER A 133 15.11 9.85 -2.27
CA SER A 133 15.63 10.95 -1.45
C SER A 133 14.66 12.13 -1.47
N LYS A 134 14.66 12.95 -0.42
CA LYS A 134 13.77 14.12 -0.38
C LYS A 134 14.04 15.11 -1.50
N GLU A 135 15.31 15.23 -1.92
CA GLU A 135 15.73 16.07 -3.06
C GLU A 135 15.14 15.57 -4.38
N GLU A 136 15.21 14.25 -4.62
CA GLU A 136 14.64 13.63 -5.82
C GLU A 136 13.13 13.83 -5.86
N TYR A 137 12.45 13.50 -4.76
CA TYR A 137 11.00 13.66 -4.70
C TYR A 137 10.56 15.11 -4.84
N LEU A 138 11.26 16.09 -4.24
CA LEU A 138 11.00 17.52 -4.45
C LEU A 138 11.19 17.96 -5.89
N THR A 139 12.17 17.40 -6.59
CA THR A 139 12.37 17.68 -8.01
C THR A 139 11.16 17.25 -8.82
N LEU A 140 10.63 16.04 -8.56
CA LEU A 140 9.42 15.54 -9.18
C LEU A 140 8.19 16.38 -8.82
N TYR A 141 8.00 16.66 -7.52
CA TYR A 141 6.88 17.44 -7.02
C TYR A 141 6.86 18.87 -7.60
N ASN A 142 7.98 19.57 -7.51
CA ASN A 142 8.09 20.94 -8.03
C ASN A 142 7.86 20.99 -9.53
N GLY A 143 8.39 20.00 -10.28
CA GLY A 143 8.16 19.89 -11.73
C GLY A 143 6.70 19.62 -12.08
N ALA A 144 6.04 18.73 -11.36
CA ALA A 144 4.66 18.33 -11.64
C ALA A 144 3.64 19.43 -11.28
N PHE A 145 3.87 20.15 -10.19
CA PHE A 145 2.90 21.11 -9.64
C PHE A 145 3.30 22.59 -9.85
N GLY A 146 4.44 22.86 -10.48
CA GLY A 146 4.95 24.22 -10.64
C GLY A 146 5.27 24.88 -9.29
N ALA A 147 5.61 24.07 -8.29
CA ALA A 147 5.93 24.52 -6.94
C ALA A 147 7.42 24.91 -6.83
N SER A 148 7.82 25.48 -5.69
CA SER A 148 9.20 25.91 -5.42
C SER A 148 9.62 25.54 -4.01
N VAL A 149 9.16 24.39 -3.51
CA VAL A 149 9.49 23.88 -2.17
C VAL A 149 10.97 23.53 -2.12
N GLN A 150 11.65 23.99 -1.07
CA GLN A 150 13.07 23.74 -0.85
C GLN A 150 13.26 22.64 0.19
N ILE A 151 14.42 21.98 0.14
CA ILE A 151 14.78 20.95 1.13
C ILE A 151 14.79 21.50 2.56
N SER A 152 15.16 22.78 2.72
CA SER A 152 15.15 23.50 3.99
C SER A 152 13.75 23.69 4.59
N ASP A 153 12.70 23.51 3.80
CA ASP A 153 11.30 23.63 4.26
C ASP A 153 10.80 22.32 4.88
N LEU A 154 11.60 21.25 4.77
CA LEU A 154 11.28 19.90 5.21
C LEU A 154 12.07 19.49 6.44
N ASP A 155 11.41 18.69 7.28
CA ASP A 155 12.01 17.93 8.37
C ASP A 155 12.52 16.59 7.80
N MET A 156 13.81 16.29 8.02
CA MET A 156 14.42 15.08 7.45
C MET A 156 13.89 13.78 8.10
N ASP A 157 13.36 13.88 9.32
CA ASP A 157 12.89 12.72 10.11
C ASP A 157 11.39 12.42 9.94
N ARG A 158 10.72 13.13 9.03
CA ARG A 158 9.28 12.94 8.78
C ARG A 158 8.99 12.52 7.36
N PRO A 159 7.91 11.73 7.12
CA PRO A 159 7.48 11.37 5.78
C PRO A 159 7.23 12.61 4.92
N ILE A 160 7.73 12.55 3.67
CA ILE A 160 7.68 13.70 2.77
C ILE A 160 6.25 14.11 2.42
N MET A 161 5.36 13.14 2.20
CA MET A 161 3.98 13.40 1.82
C MET A 161 3.20 14.19 2.86
N SER A 162 3.36 13.85 4.14
CA SER A 162 2.71 14.58 5.25
C SER A 162 3.12 16.04 5.30
N GLN A 163 4.35 16.34 4.94
CA GLN A 163 4.92 17.70 4.95
C GLN A 163 4.45 18.50 3.75
N LEU A 164 4.51 17.92 2.54
CA LEU A 164 4.02 18.56 1.31
C LEU A 164 2.53 18.87 1.39
N LYS A 165 1.74 17.94 1.95
CA LYS A 165 0.32 18.18 2.21
C LYS A 165 0.08 19.38 3.13
N ARG A 166 0.86 19.50 4.21
CA ARG A 166 0.81 20.65 5.12
C ARG A 166 1.20 21.95 4.43
N LEU A 167 2.28 21.96 3.65
CA LEU A 167 2.73 23.13 2.90
C LEU A 167 1.71 23.56 1.84
N ASN A 168 0.97 22.65 1.27
CA ASN A 168 -0.13 22.89 0.34
C ASN A 168 -1.47 23.24 1.03
N GLY A 169 -1.44 23.72 2.27
CA GLY A 169 -2.62 24.12 3.03
C GLY A 169 -3.57 22.97 3.37
N ASN A 170 -3.03 21.77 3.58
CA ASN A 170 -3.74 20.52 3.85
C ASN A 170 -4.69 20.08 2.71
N LYS A 171 -4.51 20.62 1.51
CA LYS A 171 -5.22 20.12 0.33
C LYS A 171 -4.59 18.83 -0.15
N SER A 172 -5.42 17.84 -0.47
CA SER A 172 -4.97 16.65 -1.16
C SER A 172 -4.54 17.00 -2.59
N PHE A 173 -3.53 16.35 -3.08
CA PHE A 173 -3.10 16.42 -4.48
C PHE A 173 -2.84 15.00 -5.00
N ASN A 174 -2.91 14.84 -6.31
CA ASN A 174 -2.59 13.56 -6.92
C ASN A 174 -1.06 13.39 -6.92
N HIS A 175 -0.54 12.35 -6.28
CA HIS A 175 0.89 12.09 -6.07
C HIS A 175 1.37 10.81 -6.79
N TYR A 176 0.57 10.30 -7.73
CA TYR A 176 0.92 9.13 -8.57
C TYR A 176 0.61 9.38 -10.04
#